data_1a3f58ce3f72caa3ae294615ded4b8b1
#
_entry.id   1a3f58ce3f72caa3ae294615ded4b8b1
#
_cell.length_a   1.000
_cell.length_b   1.000
_cell.length_c   1.000
_cell.angle_alpha   90.00
_cell.angle_beta   90.00
_cell.angle_gamma   90.00
#
_symmetry.space_group_name_H-M   'P 1'
#
loop_
_entity.id
_entity.type
_entity.pdbx_description
1 polymer ?
#
loop_
_entity_poly.entity_id
_entity_poly.type
_entity_poly.pdbx_seq_one_letter_code
_entity_poly.pdbx_strand_id
1 'polypeptide(L)'
;FYFDLIRMDVARLTILGPATYLPLNQVGISPDVLPARLIQPAYDNYSKVNDTRYTLPLDPSVQIFLYRKDLFEDAMLCRAYYERYREPLSVPETIEQFLHVAEFFTSCYNPESPTKYGTTLTTGSSVFAASDFLPYFLADHSETFRSGQPIQLDTPEMIQTMEKYQKMSRFSTHENTWTDSIQQFAAGNVASMNIYSNHTGSIINTKHSNIAGKVGSGIIPGHHPLLGGGVIGVSKYSSKVEACRQFFHWYYSLDTASLLIRLGGSSPILDIYNDFKNHSVFPWLGVSKKSFELGIRGVDPNINPDFSTTHYEFALGIALRNLIAGSASPQEAAAMAQAVYDAPSVPNHIF
;
A
#
# COMPACT_ATOMS: atom_id res chain seq x y z
N PHE A 1 -13.75 11.46 -27.82
CA PHE A 1 -13.43 10.93 -26.50
C PHE A 1 -14.68 10.42 -25.84
N TYR A 2 -14.62 9.20 -25.24
CA TYR A 2 -15.80 8.45 -24.79
C TYR A 2 -16.08 8.59 -23.29
N PHE A 3 -15.16 9.24 -22.53
CA PHE A 3 -15.26 9.28 -21.08
C PHE A 3 -15.19 10.70 -20.56
N ASP A 4 -16.14 11.07 -19.69
CA ASP A 4 -16.19 12.36 -19.03
C ASP A 4 -15.44 12.35 -17.70
N LEU A 5 -15.49 11.21 -16.97
CA LEU A 5 -14.74 10.96 -15.76
C LEU A 5 -13.72 9.83 -16.01
N ILE A 6 -12.51 9.99 -15.53
CA ILE A 6 -11.43 9.01 -15.69
C ILE A 6 -10.85 8.71 -14.31
N ARG A 7 -10.79 7.40 -13.98
CA ARG A 7 -10.00 6.90 -12.85
C ARG A 7 -8.56 6.64 -13.30
N MET A 8 -7.61 6.99 -12.46
CA MET A 8 -6.19 6.73 -12.67
C MET A 8 -5.58 6.25 -11.36
N ASP A 9 -4.55 5.39 -11.42
CA ASP A 9 -3.72 5.08 -10.24
C ASP A 9 -2.98 6.33 -9.79
N VAL A 10 -2.88 6.53 -8.48
CA VAL A 10 -2.24 7.73 -7.89
C VAL A 10 -0.78 7.86 -8.32
N ALA A 11 -0.06 6.75 -8.53
CA ALA A 11 1.33 6.76 -8.96
C ALA A 11 1.56 7.38 -10.35
N ARG A 12 0.51 7.47 -11.16
CA ARG A 12 0.57 8.05 -12.52
C ARG A 12 0.10 9.51 -12.59
N LEU A 13 -0.41 10.05 -11.49
CA LEU A 13 -1.01 11.38 -11.47
C LEU A 13 -0.01 12.46 -11.89
N THR A 14 1.21 12.41 -11.39
CA THR A 14 2.25 13.40 -11.68
C THR A 14 2.60 13.47 -13.16
N ILE A 15 2.63 12.33 -13.84
CA ILE A 15 3.03 12.22 -15.25
C ILE A 15 1.85 12.50 -16.18
N LEU A 16 0.69 11.91 -15.92
CA LEU A 16 -0.44 11.92 -16.84
C LEU A 16 -1.54 12.91 -16.47
N GLY A 17 -1.60 13.37 -15.23
CA GLY A 17 -2.68 14.23 -14.72
C GLY A 17 -2.90 15.47 -15.57
N PRO A 18 -1.88 16.33 -15.78
CA PRO A 18 -2.02 17.57 -16.57
C PRO A 18 -2.43 17.32 -18.02
N ALA A 19 -2.04 16.19 -18.59
CA ALA A 19 -2.41 15.82 -19.96
C ALA A 19 -3.84 15.27 -20.07
N THR A 20 -4.41 14.77 -18.97
CA THR A 20 -5.67 14.03 -18.95
C THR A 20 -6.84 14.85 -18.44
N TYR A 21 -6.64 15.65 -17.39
CA TYR A 21 -7.72 16.25 -16.62
C TYR A 21 -7.82 17.75 -16.76
N LEU A 22 -9.03 18.28 -16.59
CA LEU A 22 -9.26 19.69 -16.29
C LEU A 22 -8.80 19.99 -14.85
N PRO A 23 -8.16 21.14 -14.59
CA PRO A 23 -7.95 21.63 -13.24
C PRO A 23 -9.27 21.73 -12.45
N LEU A 24 -9.27 21.34 -11.17
CA LEU A 24 -10.48 21.31 -10.34
C LEU A 24 -11.15 22.69 -10.20
N ASN A 25 -10.38 23.78 -10.20
CA ASN A 25 -10.93 25.14 -10.19
C ASN A 25 -11.72 25.47 -11.44
N GLN A 26 -11.38 24.93 -12.61
CA GLN A 26 -12.15 25.07 -13.84
C GLN A 26 -13.42 24.20 -13.82
N VAL A 27 -13.41 23.11 -13.07
CA VAL A 27 -14.59 22.26 -12.84
C VAL A 27 -15.53 22.89 -11.80
N GLY A 28 -15.07 23.85 -11.00
CA GLY A 28 -15.80 24.42 -9.88
C GLY A 28 -15.90 23.48 -8.67
N ILE A 29 -14.88 22.66 -8.47
CA ILE A 29 -14.77 21.71 -7.34
C ILE A 29 -13.63 22.14 -6.43
N SER A 30 -13.94 22.23 -5.13
CA SER A 30 -12.98 22.36 -4.03
C SER A 30 -13.48 21.53 -2.84
N PRO A 31 -12.66 21.27 -1.82
CA PRO A 31 -13.11 20.56 -0.61
C PRO A 31 -14.30 21.24 0.07
N ASP A 32 -14.38 22.58 0.01
CA ASP A 32 -15.42 23.36 0.68
C ASP A 32 -16.81 23.20 0.05
N VAL A 33 -16.87 22.76 -1.21
CA VAL A 33 -18.15 22.53 -1.91
C VAL A 33 -18.57 21.06 -1.91
N LEU A 34 -17.75 20.17 -1.36
CA LEU A 34 -18.09 18.75 -1.23
C LEU A 34 -19.00 18.53 -0.01
N PRO A 35 -19.95 17.57 -0.09
CA PRO A 35 -20.92 17.31 0.99
C PRO A 35 -20.30 16.84 2.30
N ALA A 36 -19.12 16.21 2.25
CA ALA A 36 -18.44 15.69 3.42
C ALA A 36 -16.94 15.97 3.40
N ARG A 37 -16.31 15.96 4.57
CA ARG A 37 -14.90 16.26 4.73
C ARG A 37 -14.03 15.10 4.25
N LEU A 38 -13.00 15.43 3.49
CA LEU A 38 -11.97 14.46 3.06
C LEU A 38 -10.91 14.25 4.14
N ILE A 39 -10.27 13.09 4.11
CA ILE A 39 -9.00 12.86 4.80
C ILE A 39 -7.96 13.79 4.17
N GLN A 40 -7.46 14.78 4.93
CA GLN A 40 -6.59 15.82 4.38
C GLN A 40 -5.31 15.25 3.72
N PRO A 41 -4.55 14.33 4.35
CA PRO A 41 -3.39 13.73 3.69
C PRO A 41 -3.73 13.02 2.37
N ALA A 42 -4.88 12.33 2.31
CA ALA A 42 -5.33 11.73 1.05
C ALA A 42 -5.63 12.81 0.00
N TYR A 43 -6.38 13.87 0.37
CA TYR A 43 -6.67 14.96 -0.55
C TYR A 43 -5.41 15.62 -1.09
N ASP A 44 -4.43 15.90 -0.25
CA ASP A 44 -3.20 16.57 -0.66
C ASP A 44 -2.36 15.71 -1.61
N ASN A 45 -2.18 14.43 -1.29
CA ASN A 45 -1.38 13.52 -2.08
C ASN A 45 -2.06 13.04 -3.38
N TYR A 46 -3.41 13.02 -3.42
CA TYR A 46 -4.16 12.47 -4.55
C TYR A 46 -4.77 13.51 -5.48
N SER A 47 -4.54 14.79 -5.26
CA SER A 47 -5.15 15.81 -6.09
C SER A 47 -4.16 16.68 -6.86
N LYS A 48 -2.92 16.82 -6.38
CA LYS A 48 -2.04 17.91 -6.77
C LYS A 48 -0.90 17.43 -7.67
N VAL A 49 -0.65 18.21 -8.74
CA VAL A 49 0.59 18.13 -9.53
C VAL A 49 1.13 19.56 -9.59
N ASN A 50 2.33 19.75 -9.06
CA ASN A 50 2.86 21.07 -8.76
C ASN A 50 1.84 21.87 -7.92
N ASP A 51 1.50 23.08 -8.30
CA ASP A 51 0.52 23.92 -7.58
C ASP A 51 -0.93 23.80 -8.07
N THR A 52 -1.18 22.90 -9.03
CA THR A 52 -2.51 22.73 -9.61
C THR A 52 -3.15 21.44 -9.16
N ARG A 53 -4.41 21.52 -8.74
CA ARG A 53 -5.22 20.34 -8.38
C ARG A 53 -6.04 19.88 -9.57
N TYR A 54 -5.92 18.60 -9.93
CA TYR A 54 -6.57 17.99 -11.09
C TYR A 54 -7.61 16.94 -10.72
N THR A 55 -7.45 16.30 -9.57
CA THR A 55 -8.21 15.10 -9.21
C THR A 55 -8.67 15.12 -7.76
N LEU A 56 -9.57 14.20 -7.44
CA LEU A 56 -9.98 13.87 -6.08
C LEU A 56 -9.62 12.41 -5.78
N PRO A 57 -9.34 12.03 -4.52
CA PRO A 57 -9.16 10.64 -4.15
C PRO A 57 -10.46 9.86 -4.36
N LEU A 58 -10.44 8.79 -5.17
CA LEU A 58 -11.61 7.96 -5.44
C LEU A 58 -11.69 6.79 -4.47
N ASP A 59 -10.71 5.92 -4.53
CA ASP A 59 -10.57 4.73 -3.71
C ASP A 59 -9.19 4.74 -3.00
N PRO A 60 -8.93 5.77 -2.14
CA PRO A 60 -7.64 5.92 -1.51
C PRO A 60 -7.33 4.71 -0.64
N SER A 61 -6.08 4.28 -0.69
CA SER A 61 -5.60 3.14 0.06
C SER A 61 -4.23 3.42 0.65
N VAL A 62 -3.92 2.74 1.72
CA VAL A 62 -2.63 2.84 2.39
C VAL A 62 -2.25 1.47 2.93
N GLN A 63 -0.97 1.15 2.96
CA GLN A 63 -0.53 -0.11 3.54
C GLN A 63 -0.74 -0.11 5.05
N ILE A 64 -1.22 -1.26 5.54
CA ILE A 64 -1.43 -1.56 6.96
C ILE A 64 -0.91 -2.96 7.26
N PHE A 65 -0.57 -3.21 8.50
CA PHE A 65 -0.25 -4.54 9.00
C PHE A 65 -1.52 -5.21 9.51
N LEU A 66 -1.81 -6.41 9.04
CA LEU A 66 -2.87 -7.28 9.55
C LEU A 66 -2.25 -8.50 10.23
N TYR A 67 -2.89 -8.95 11.30
CA TYR A 67 -2.42 -10.12 12.04
C TYR A 67 -3.58 -10.93 12.63
N ARG A 68 -3.31 -12.18 12.90
CA ARG A 68 -4.20 -13.10 13.60
C ARG A 68 -4.21 -12.76 15.10
N LYS A 69 -5.17 -11.93 15.50
CA LYS A 69 -5.33 -11.48 16.88
C LYS A 69 -5.43 -12.64 17.87
N ASP A 70 -6.16 -13.68 17.50
CA ASP A 70 -6.30 -14.90 18.28
C ASP A 70 -4.96 -15.64 18.54
N LEU A 71 -4.01 -15.56 17.61
CA LEU A 71 -2.66 -16.15 17.78
C LEU A 71 -1.73 -15.23 18.58
N PHE A 72 -1.83 -13.91 18.36
CA PHE A 72 -0.99 -12.92 19.07
C PHE A 72 -1.42 -12.74 20.53
N GLU A 73 -2.64 -13.12 20.89
CA GLU A 73 -3.18 -13.08 22.26
C GLU A 73 -3.18 -14.45 22.95
N ASP A 74 -2.74 -15.52 22.28
CA ASP A 74 -2.63 -16.84 22.86
C ASP A 74 -1.48 -16.90 23.86
N ALA A 75 -1.78 -17.25 25.12
CA ALA A 75 -0.82 -17.21 26.21
C ALA A 75 0.36 -18.19 26.03
N MET A 76 0.13 -19.35 25.37
CA MET A 76 1.18 -20.32 25.12
C MET A 76 2.12 -19.86 24.01
N LEU A 77 1.56 -19.30 22.93
CA LEU A 77 2.35 -18.73 21.83
C LEU A 77 3.12 -17.49 22.30
N CYS A 78 2.51 -16.60 23.07
CA CYS A 78 3.20 -15.44 23.66
C CYS A 78 4.39 -15.86 24.53
N ARG A 79 4.22 -16.90 25.36
CA ARG A 79 5.30 -17.44 26.19
C ARG A 79 6.41 -18.05 25.33
N ALA A 80 6.06 -18.90 24.38
CA ALA A 80 7.04 -19.55 23.48
C ALA A 80 7.83 -18.54 22.65
N TYR A 81 7.16 -17.50 22.15
CA TYR A 81 7.80 -16.39 21.44
C TYR A 81 8.80 -15.66 22.32
N TYR A 82 8.39 -15.29 23.56
CA TYR A 82 9.28 -14.63 24.51
C TYR A 82 10.48 -15.49 24.90
N GLU A 83 10.28 -16.79 25.10
CA GLU A 83 11.37 -17.71 25.41
C GLU A 83 12.40 -17.78 24.27
N ARG A 84 11.96 -17.64 23.01
CA ARG A 84 12.82 -17.70 21.81
C ARG A 84 13.54 -16.37 21.50
N TYR A 85 12.81 -15.25 21.53
CA TYR A 85 13.32 -13.95 21.04
C TYR A 85 13.60 -12.94 22.14
N ARG A 86 13.19 -13.20 23.39
CA ARG A 86 13.34 -12.30 24.56
C ARG A 86 12.61 -10.96 24.38
N GLU A 87 11.58 -10.94 23.56
CA GLU A 87 10.68 -9.81 23.33
C GLU A 87 9.21 -10.27 23.35
N PRO A 88 8.24 -9.38 23.66
CA PRO A 88 6.83 -9.75 23.67
C PRO A 88 6.33 -9.98 22.23
N LEU A 89 5.43 -10.97 22.06
CA LEU A 89 4.67 -11.12 20.82
C LEU A 89 3.63 -10.00 20.72
N SER A 90 3.88 -9.05 19.83
CA SER A 90 3.04 -7.87 19.62
C SER A 90 3.07 -7.46 18.14
N VAL A 91 2.30 -6.43 17.79
CA VAL A 91 2.43 -5.79 16.47
C VAL A 91 3.88 -5.32 16.32
N PRO A 92 4.61 -5.77 15.29
CA PRO A 92 6.02 -5.41 15.14
C PRO A 92 6.18 -3.92 14.78
N GLU A 93 7.06 -3.24 15.48
CA GLU A 93 7.39 -1.82 15.26
C GLU A 93 8.54 -1.68 14.22
N THR A 94 9.43 -2.69 14.16
CA THR A 94 10.60 -2.68 13.28
C THR A 94 10.56 -3.86 12.30
N ILE A 95 11.35 -3.76 11.23
CA ILE A 95 11.52 -4.86 10.26
C ILE A 95 12.13 -6.11 10.93
N GLU A 96 13.03 -5.94 11.90
CA GLU A 96 13.64 -7.07 12.61
C GLU A 96 12.59 -7.82 13.44
N GLN A 97 11.75 -7.10 14.18
CA GLN A 97 10.63 -7.71 14.91
C GLN A 97 9.66 -8.43 13.94
N PHE A 98 9.43 -7.86 12.77
CA PHE A 98 8.59 -8.51 11.76
C PHE A 98 9.22 -9.80 11.23
N LEU A 99 10.54 -9.84 11.03
CA LEU A 99 11.26 -11.06 10.67
C LEU A 99 11.11 -12.14 11.76
N HIS A 100 11.22 -11.77 13.06
CA HIS A 100 11.00 -12.69 14.17
C HIS A 100 9.58 -13.26 14.20
N VAL A 101 8.58 -12.39 14.04
CA VAL A 101 7.17 -12.81 13.96
C VAL A 101 6.94 -13.75 12.78
N ALA A 102 7.46 -13.40 11.60
CA ALA A 102 7.27 -14.21 10.41
C ALA A 102 7.96 -15.59 10.53
N GLU A 103 9.19 -15.62 11.07
CA GLU A 103 9.90 -16.89 11.33
C GLU A 103 9.15 -17.75 12.35
N PHE A 104 8.70 -17.16 13.47
CA PHE A 104 8.00 -17.88 14.54
C PHE A 104 6.71 -18.55 14.04
N PHE A 105 5.99 -17.87 13.18
CA PHE A 105 4.73 -18.38 12.61
C PHE A 105 4.92 -19.17 11.30
N THR A 106 6.15 -19.60 10.98
CA THR A 106 6.41 -20.45 9.80
C THR A 106 6.73 -21.87 10.24
N SER A 107 5.88 -22.84 9.89
CA SER A 107 5.95 -24.21 10.42
C SER A 107 7.24 -24.96 10.11
N CYS A 108 7.94 -24.65 9.01
CA CYS A 108 9.24 -25.29 8.70
C CYS A 108 10.39 -24.78 9.59
N TYR A 109 10.22 -23.66 10.28
CA TYR A 109 11.18 -23.08 11.24
C TYR A 109 10.71 -23.21 12.69
N ASN A 110 9.42 -23.41 12.89
CA ASN A 110 8.79 -23.68 14.17
C ASN A 110 7.69 -24.75 13.99
N PRO A 111 7.97 -26.04 14.24
CA PRO A 111 7.00 -27.12 14.03
C PRO A 111 5.69 -26.95 14.82
N GLU A 112 5.70 -26.17 15.91
CA GLU A 112 4.50 -25.88 16.71
C GLU A 112 3.72 -24.67 16.21
N SER A 113 4.15 -24.05 15.10
CA SER A 113 3.43 -22.95 14.50
C SER A 113 2.02 -23.37 14.07
N PRO A 114 0.98 -22.61 14.43
CA PRO A 114 -0.39 -22.88 13.99
C PRO A 114 -0.65 -22.49 12.54
N THR A 115 0.30 -21.80 11.88
CA THR A 115 0.21 -21.41 10.48
C THR A 115 1.34 -22.00 9.66
N LYS A 116 1.09 -22.18 8.36
CA LYS A 116 2.09 -22.71 7.43
C LYS A 116 3.21 -21.72 7.17
N TYR A 117 2.87 -20.43 7.05
CA TYR A 117 3.80 -19.33 6.84
C TYR A 117 3.48 -18.17 7.80
N GLY A 118 4.48 -17.35 8.07
CA GLY A 118 4.33 -16.17 8.93
C GLY A 118 3.66 -15.00 8.24
N THR A 119 3.90 -14.84 6.92
CA THR A 119 3.38 -13.71 6.16
C THR A 119 3.21 -14.03 4.68
N THR A 120 2.86 -13.03 3.87
CA THR A 120 2.77 -13.10 2.40
C THR A 120 3.70 -12.09 1.76
N LEU A 121 4.21 -12.38 0.57
CA LEU A 121 4.81 -11.43 -0.36
C LEU A 121 4.05 -11.44 -1.67
N THR A 122 3.80 -10.26 -2.24
CA THR A 122 3.11 -10.11 -3.53
C THR A 122 4.10 -9.73 -4.61
N THR A 123 4.50 -10.70 -5.43
CA THR A 123 5.63 -10.55 -6.38
C THR A 123 5.30 -10.84 -7.84
N GLY A 124 4.01 -10.99 -8.17
CA GLY A 124 3.57 -11.38 -9.52
C GLY A 124 3.86 -10.34 -10.63
N SER A 125 4.03 -9.07 -10.26
CA SER A 125 4.50 -8.02 -11.18
C SER A 125 5.59 -7.16 -10.53
N SER A 126 6.29 -6.37 -11.35
CA SER A 126 7.32 -5.46 -10.85
C SER A 126 6.76 -4.42 -9.87
N VAL A 127 5.59 -3.86 -10.15
CA VAL A 127 4.92 -2.88 -9.26
C VAL A 127 4.55 -3.53 -7.92
N PHE A 128 4.07 -4.76 -7.92
CA PHE A 128 3.73 -5.47 -6.69
C PHE A 128 4.97 -5.76 -5.84
N ALA A 129 6.02 -6.29 -6.45
CA ALA A 129 7.27 -6.58 -5.75
C ALA A 129 7.92 -5.31 -5.18
N ALA A 130 7.95 -4.22 -5.93
CA ALA A 130 8.45 -2.94 -5.44
C ALA A 130 7.60 -2.39 -4.30
N SER A 131 6.27 -2.45 -4.40
CA SER A 131 5.36 -1.99 -3.35
C SER A 131 5.48 -2.80 -2.04
N ASP A 132 5.76 -4.10 -2.14
CA ASP A 132 6.02 -4.94 -0.96
C ASP A 132 7.37 -4.62 -0.31
N PHE A 133 8.39 -4.36 -1.12
CA PHE A 133 9.76 -4.12 -0.68
C PHE A 133 9.98 -2.72 -0.09
N LEU A 134 9.40 -1.69 -0.73
CA LEU A 134 9.71 -0.30 -0.38
C LEU A 134 9.55 0.05 1.10
N PRO A 135 8.54 -0.44 1.84
CA PRO A 135 8.46 -0.21 3.28
C PRO A 135 9.68 -0.70 4.07
N TYR A 136 10.33 -1.77 3.62
CA TYR A 136 11.57 -2.26 4.26
C TYR A 136 12.72 -1.29 4.07
N PHE A 137 12.85 -0.72 2.87
CA PHE A 137 13.88 0.27 2.58
C PHE A 137 13.60 1.60 3.30
N LEU A 138 12.36 2.06 3.26
CA LEU A 138 11.96 3.32 3.87
C LEU A 138 11.99 3.31 5.40
N ALA A 139 11.91 2.14 6.04
CA ALA A 139 12.02 2.03 7.49
C ALA A 139 13.29 2.68 8.03
N ASP A 140 14.41 2.51 7.32
CA ASP A 140 15.72 3.02 7.73
C ASP A 140 16.20 4.20 6.84
N HIS A 141 15.59 4.40 5.65
CA HIS A 141 16.09 5.31 4.60
C HIS A 141 14.99 6.22 4.01
N SER A 142 14.05 6.68 4.83
CA SER A 142 12.90 7.48 4.37
C SER A 142 13.29 8.82 3.73
N GLU A 143 14.43 9.38 4.08
CA GLU A 143 14.94 10.65 3.54
C GLU A 143 15.40 10.54 2.07
N THR A 144 15.61 9.32 1.54
CA THR A 144 16.04 9.11 0.16
C THR A 144 15.11 9.82 -0.83
N PHE A 145 13.81 9.79 -0.60
CA PHE A 145 12.82 10.45 -1.46
C PHE A 145 12.64 11.95 -1.21
N ARG A 146 13.30 12.51 -0.18
CA ARG A 146 13.22 13.91 0.20
C ARG A 146 14.50 14.69 -0.03
N SER A 147 15.58 14.02 -0.39
CA SER A 147 16.91 14.63 -0.49
C SER A 147 17.12 15.54 -1.70
N GLY A 148 16.30 15.42 -2.74
CA GLY A 148 16.49 16.09 -4.04
C GLY A 148 17.71 15.57 -4.83
N GLN A 149 18.40 14.56 -4.31
CA GLN A 149 19.54 13.93 -4.98
C GLN A 149 19.05 12.88 -5.99
N PRO A 150 19.83 12.57 -7.02
CA PRO A 150 19.53 11.44 -7.91
C PRO A 150 19.37 10.15 -7.10
N ILE A 151 18.31 9.40 -7.42
CA ILE A 151 18.05 8.11 -6.78
C ILE A 151 19.09 7.09 -7.27
N GLN A 152 19.74 6.42 -6.31
CA GLN A 152 20.65 5.31 -6.58
C GLN A 152 20.10 4.02 -6.00
N LEU A 153 20.23 2.93 -6.76
CA LEU A 153 19.67 1.61 -6.42
C LEU A 153 20.75 0.56 -6.14
N ASP A 154 22.01 0.83 -6.45
CA ASP A 154 23.15 -0.06 -6.23
C ASP A 154 23.97 0.34 -4.99
N THR A 155 23.29 0.83 -3.96
CA THR A 155 23.94 1.29 -2.73
C THR A 155 24.06 0.17 -1.68
N PRO A 156 25.01 0.26 -0.73
CA PRO A 156 25.11 -0.69 0.38
C PRO A 156 23.80 -0.83 1.19
N GLU A 157 23.08 0.27 1.38
CA GLU A 157 21.81 0.32 2.10
C GLU A 157 20.72 -0.47 1.36
N MET A 158 20.65 -0.32 0.05
CA MET A 158 19.72 -1.06 -0.79
C MET A 158 20.03 -2.56 -0.76
N ILE A 159 21.33 -2.92 -0.88
CA ILE A 159 21.79 -4.32 -0.79
C ILE A 159 21.41 -4.94 0.56
N GLN A 160 21.69 -4.25 1.66
CA GLN A 160 21.33 -4.72 3.01
C GLN A 160 19.82 -4.90 3.17
N THR A 161 19.02 -4.01 2.61
CA THR A 161 17.56 -4.15 2.64
C THR A 161 17.11 -5.34 1.79
N MET A 162 17.72 -5.56 0.63
CA MET A 162 17.44 -6.73 -0.21
C MET A 162 17.78 -8.05 0.50
N GLU A 163 18.83 -8.09 1.32
CA GLU A 163 19.16 -9.25 2.17
C GLU A 163 18.06 -9.53 3.22
N LYS A 164 17.57 -8.47 3.91
CA LYS A 164 16.43 -8.59 4.84
C LYS A 164 15.18 -9.11 4.13
N TYR A 165 14.89 -8.57 2.94
CA TYR A 165 13.72 -8.97 2.15
C TYR A 165 13.83 -10.42 1.64
N GLN A 166 15.02 -10.84 1.19
CA GLN A 166 15.29 -12.23 0.81
C GLN A 166 15.14 -13.16 2.02
N LYS A 167 15.55 -12.75 3.21
CA LYS A 167 15.30 -13.50 4.44
C LYS A 167 13.80 -13.65 4.72
N MET A 168 13.01 -12.55 4.59
CA MET A 168 11.57 -12.56 4.77
C MET A 168 10.87 -13.50 3.79
N SER A 169 11.35 -13.60 2.55
CA SER A 169 10.74 -14.48 1.54
C SER A 169 10.71 -15.95 1.94
N ARG A 170 11.62 -16.40 2.82
CA ARG A 170 11.66 -17.77 3.35
C ARG A 170 10.51 -18.07 4.32
N PHE A 171 9.91 -17.03 4.90
CA PHE A 171 8.82 -17.11 5.86
C PHE A 171 7.46 -16.78 5.24
N SER A 172 7.42 -16.58 3.93
CA SER A 172 6.29 -16.01 3.20
C SER A 172 5.71 -16.98 2.19
N THR A 173 4.41 -16.85 1.92
CA THR A 173 3.87 -17.27 0.62
C THR A 173 4.28 -16.27 -0.46
N HIS A 174 4.33 -16.71 -1.71
CA HIS A 174 4.65 -15.85 -2.85
C HIS A 174 3.42 -15.78 -3.76
N GLU A 175 2.75 -14.64 -3.75
CA GLU A 175 1.48 -14.48 -4.43
C GLU A 175 1.60 -13.58 -5.67
N ASN A 176 0.71 -13.82 -6.64
CA ASN A 176 0.72 -13.05 -7.89
C ASN A 176 0.10 -11.67 -7.71
N THR A 177 -0.95 -11.57 -6.90
CA THR A 177 -1.72 -10.32 -6.70
C THR A 177 -2.02 -10.09 -5.22
N TRP A 178 -2.34 -8.85 -4.87
CA TRP A 178 -2.83 -8.54 -3.51
C TRP A 178 -4.13 -9.28 -3.17
N THR A 179 -4.96 -9.60 -4.17
CA THR A 179 -6.15 -10.42 -3.97
C THR A 179 -5.78 -11.85 -3.56
N ASP A 180 -4.75 -12.43 -4.16
CA ASP A 180 -4.26 -13.76 -3.76
C ASP A 180 -3.67 -13.72 -2.34
N SER A 181 -2.87 -12.70 -2.03
CA SER A 181 -2.29 -12.51 -0.70
C SER A 181 -3.35 -12.42 0.40
N ILE A 182 -4.40 -11.61 0.20
CA ILE A 182 -5.49 -11.49 1.18
C ILE A 182 -6.31 -12.79 1.31
N GLN A 183 -6.41 -13.58 0.26
CA GLN A 183 -7.05 -14.91 0.31
C GLN A 183 -6.24 -15.89 1.16
N GLN A 184 -4.91 -15.89 1.09
CA GLN A 184 -4.06 -16.72 1.97
C GLN A 184 -4.31 -16.36 3.44
N PHE A 185 -4.37 -15.08 3.76
CA PHE A 185 -4.66 -14.63 5.12
C PHE A 185 -6.08 -14.99 5.54
N ALA A 186 -7.10 -14.74 4.72
CA ALA A 186 -8.49 -15.08 4.99
C ALA A 186 -8.70 -16.60 5.17
N ALA A 187 -7.93 -17.42 4.47
CA ALA A 187 -7.93 -18.87 4.64
C ALA A 187 -7.28 -19.33 5.97
N GLY A 188 -6.50 -18.45 6.64
CA GLY A 188 -5.77 -18.78 7.87
C GLY A 188 -4.40 -19.45 7.63
N ASN A 189 -3.89 -19.44 6.41
CA ASN A 189 -2.61 -20.06 6.05
C ASN A 189 -1.40 -19.27 6.57
N VAL A 190 -1.58 -17.96 6.84
CA VAL A 190 -0.53 -17.06 7.33
C VAL A 190 -0.97 -16.33 8.61
N ALA A 191 -0.02 -15.97 9.46
CA ALA A 191 -0.28 -15.31 10.73
C ALA A 191 -0.42 -13.80 10.61
N SER A 192 0.24 -13.19 9.62
CA SER A 192 0.26 -11.74 9.42
C SER A 192 0.51 -11.38 7.97
N MET A 193 0.30 -10.12 7.62
CA MET A 193 0.64 -9.58 6.31
C MET A 193 0.67 -8.06 6.29
N ASN A 194 1.46 -7.48 5.39
CA ASN A 194 1.30 -6.10 4.94
C ASN A 194 0.39 -6.08 3.72
N ILE A 195 -0.61 -5.20 3.70
CA ILE A 195 -1.56 -5.11 2.58
C ILE A 195 -2.12 -3.70 2.44
N TYR A 196 -2.51 -3.31 1.26
CA TYR A 196 -3.29 -2.10 1.04
C TYR A 196 -4.71 -2.22 1.60
N SER A 197 -5.15 -1.21 2.34
CA SER A 197 -6.39 -1.21 3.11
C SER A 197 -7.67 -1.43 2.28
N ASN A 198 -7.64 -1.14 0.99
CA ASN A 198 -8.77 -1.39 0.08
C ASN A 198 -8.99 -2.88 -0.27
N HIS A 199 -8.06 -3.78 0.08
CA HIS A 199 -8.22 -5.22 -0.13
C HIS A 199 -8.84 -5.96 1.07
N THR A 200 -9.07 -5.28 2.18
CA THR A 200 -9.47 -5.89 3.46
C THR A 200 -10.92 -6.38 3.52
N GLY A 201 -11.78 -5.94 2.61
CA GLY A 201 -13.21 -6.27 2.62
C GLY A 201 -13.54 -7.76 2.62
N SER A 202 -12.70 -8.60 2.01
CA SER A 202 -12.90 -10.06 1.96
C SER A 202 -12.74 -10.76 3.32
N ILE A 203 -12.06 -10.14 4.28
CA ILE A 203 -11.76 -10.73 5.61
C ILE A 203 -13.02 -10.88 6.45
N ILE A 204 -13.96 -9.93 6.34
CA ILE A 204 -15.20 -9.93 7.12
C ILE A 204 -16.27 -10.87 6.57
N ASN A 205 -16.10 -11.36 5.35
CA ASN A 205 -17.07 -12.26 4.73
C ASN A 205 -16.91 -13.68 5.29
N THR A 206 -17.80 -14.06 6.22
CA THR A 206 -17.76 -15.37 6.88
C THR A 206 -17.92 -16.57 5.95
N LYS A 207 -18.38 -16.39 4.71
CA LYS A 207 -18.45 -17.46 3.71
C LYS A 207 -17.11 -17.75 3.06
N HIS A 208 -16.18 -16.80 3.09
CA HIS A 208 -14.90 -16.87 2.39
C HIS A 208 -13.70 -16.68 3.31
N SER A 209 -13.93 -16.41 4.62
CA SER A 209 -12.88 -16.17 5.60
C SER A 209 -13.02 -17.11 6.80
N ASN A 210 -11.98 -17.89 7.06
CA ASN A 210 -11.85 -18.76 8.24
C ASN A 210 -11.44 -17.96 9.50
N ILE A 211 -11.11 -16.68 9.32
CA ILE A 211 -10.55 -15.82 10.37
C ILE A 211 -11.41 -14.59 10.66
N ALA A 212 -12.63 -14.55 10.17
CA ALA A 212 -13.59 -13.48 10.47
C ALA A 212 -13.73 -13.31 12.00
N GLY A 213 -13.60 -12.07 12.48
CA GLY A 213 -13.59 -11.75 13.91
C GLY A 213 -12.28 -12.02 14.67
N LYS A 214 -11.26 -12.60 14.03
CA LYS A 214 -9.95 -12.94 14.62
C LYS A 214 -8.81 -12.05 14.13
N VAL A 215 -9.12 -10.95 13.46
CA VAL A 215 -8.13 -10.08 12.83
C VAL A 215 -7.89 -8.83 13.66
N GLY A 216 -6.63 -8.55 13.92
CA GLY A 216 -6.14 -7.28 14.40
C GLY A 216 -5.43 -6.50 13.30
N SER A 217 -5.23 -5.21 13.52
CA SER A 217 -4.52 -4.34 12.61
C SER A 217 -3.54 -3.42 13.33
N GLY A 218 -2.46 -3.05 12.65
CA GLY A 218 -1.44 -2.13 13.12
C GLY A 218 -0.87 -1.30 11.97
N ILE A 219 -0.06 -0.31 12.30
CA ILE A 219 0.79 0.36 11.33
C ILE A 219 1.83 -0.67 10.84
N ILE A 220 2.24 -0.59 9.59
CA ILE A 220 3.26 -1.49 9.07
C ILE A 220 4.59 -1.32 9.82
N PRO A 221 5.38 -2.39 9.94
CA PRO A 221 6.71 -2.31 10.54
C PRO A 221 7.58 -1.26 9.85
N GLY A 222 8.31 -0.47 10.62
CA GLY A 222 9.12 0.65 10.13
C GLY A 222 8.34 1.94 9.89
N HIS A 223 7.01 1.93 9.98
CA HIS A 223 6.13 3.10 9.99
C HIS A 223 6.16 3.98 8.73
N HIS A 224 6.57 3.44 7.59
CA HIS A 224 6.60 4.13 6.29
C HIS A 224 5.69 3.43 5.26
N PRO A 225 4.36 3.49 5.46
CA PRO A 225 3.41 2.86 4.53
C PRO A 225 3.37 3.59 3.19
N LEU A 226 3.17 2.84 2.11
CA LEU A 226 2.91 3.44 0.81
C LEU A 226 1.42 3.79 0.66
N LEU A 227 1.17 4.94 0.04
CA LEU A 227 -0.14 5.30 -0.47
C LEU A 227 -0.42 4.56 -1.78
N GLY A 228 -1.63 4.10 -1.98
CA GLY A 228 -2.09 3.39 -3.17
C GLY A 228 -3.52 3.76 -3.52
N GLY A 229 -4.13 3.01 -4.44
CA GLY A 229 -5.49 3.27 -4.91
C GLY A 229 -5.55 4.32 -6.01
N GLY A 230 -6.72 4.89 -6.22
CA GLY A 230 -6.98 5.71 -7.39
C GLY A 230 -7.48 7.10 -7.12
N VAL A 231 -7.24 7.93 -8.11
CA VAL A 231 -7.77 9.28 -8.25
C VAL A 231 -8.83 9.33 -9.33
N ILE A 232 -9.73 10.30 -9.25
CA ILE A 232 -10.71 10.58 -10.29
C ILE A 232 -10.70 12.07 -10.65
N GLY A 233 -10.80 12.35 -11.93
CA GLY A 233 -10.88 13.72 -12.44
C GLY A 233 -11.77 13.82 -13.67
N VAL A 234 -12.09 15.04 -14.05
CA VAL A 234 -12.86 15.35 -15.25
C VAL A 234 -11.92 15.39 -16.45
N SER A 235 -12.22 14.62 -17.48
CA SER A 235 -11.48 14.63 -18.73
C SER A 235 -11.42 16.05 -19.31
N LYS A 236 -10.25 16.48 -19.75
CA LYS A 236 -10.09 17.79 -20.41
C LYS A 236 -10.88 17.94 -21.71
N TYR A 237 -11.42 16.85 -22.22
CA TYR A 237 -12.25 16.80 -23.42
C TYR A 237 -13.74 16.67 -23.11
N SER A 238 -14.12 16.67 -21.84
CA SER A 238 -15.53 16.56 -21.44
C SER A 238 -16.29 17.85 -21.74
N SER A 239 -17.45 17.69 -22.34
CA SER A 239 -18.45 18.76 -22.48
C SER A 239 -19.52 18.73 -21.37
N LYS A 240 -19.43 17.76 -20.43
CA LYS A 240 -20.46 17.50 -19.42
C LYS A 240 -19.99 17.83 -18.00
N VAL A 241 -19.26 18.93 -17.83
CA VAL A 241 -18.67 19.35 -16.54
C VAL A 241 -19.71 19.41 -15.42
N GLU A 242 -20.93 19.89 -15.72
CA GLU A 242 -22.01 19.99 -14.72
C GLU A 242 -22.46 18.62 -14.23
N ALA A 243 -22.62 17.64 -15.11
CA ALA A 243 -22.96 16.27 -14.72
C ALA A 243 -21.82 15.62 -13.90
N CYS A 244 -20.57 15.93 -14.21
CA CYS A 244 -19.42 15.48 -13.42
C CYS A 244 -19.44 16.08 -12.00
N ARG A 245 -19.82 17.36 -11.84
CA ARG A 245 -20.00 17.97 -10.51
C ARG A 245 -21.10 17.28 -9.70
N GLN A 246 -22.22 16.97 -10.32
CA GLN A 246 -23.31 16.24 -9.66
C GLN A 246 -22.86 14.84 -9.21
N PHE A 247 -22.07 14.14 -10.03
CA PHE A 247 -21.46 12.89 -9.64
C PHE A 247 -20.56 13.05 -8.40
N PHE A 248 -19.70 14.06 -8.37
CA PHE A 248 -18.85 14.30 -7.21
C PHE A 248 -19.66 14.61 -5.95
N HIS A 249 -20.70 15.43 -6.03
CA HIS A 249 -21.59 15.67 -4.90
C HIS A 249 -22.24 14.39 -4.36
N TRP A 250 -22.70 13.51 -5.24
CA TRP A 250 -23.24 12.22 -4.85
C TRP A 250 -22.18 11.30 -4.25
N TYR A 251 -21.03 11.14 -4.93
CA TYR A 251 -19.97 10.21 -4.53
C TYR A 251 -19.35 10.58 -3.18
N TYR A 252 -19.11 11.87 -2.94
CA TYR A 252 -18.51 12.37 -1.70
C TYR A 252 -19.53 12.68 -0.60
N SER A 253 -20.76 12.17 -0.69
CA SER A 253 -21.73 12.21 0.39
C SER A 253 -21.43 11.15 1.46
N LEU A 254 -21.83 11.40 2.71
CA LEU A 254 -21.65 10.46 3.81
C LEU A 254 -22.41 9.16 3.59
N ASP A 255 -23.59 9.23 2.98
CA ASP A 255 -24.43 8.05 2.68
C ASP A 255 -23.73 7.12 1.69
N THR A 256 -23.19 7.67 0.60
CA THR A 256 -22.45 6.89 -0.40
C THR A 256 -21.17 6.31 0.21
N ALA A 257 -20.43 7.09 0.99
CA ALA A 257 -19.23 6.64 1.68
C ALA A 257 -19.53 5.47 2.65
N SER A 258 -20.62 5.58 3.42
CA SER A 258 -21.07 4.52 4.32
C SER A 258 -21.45 3.23 3.57
N LEU A 259 -22.08 3.37 2.41
CA LEU A 259 -22.42 2.23 1.57
C LEU A 259 -21.16 1.56 1.01
N LEU A 260 -20.20 2.34 0.51
CA LEU A 260 -18.93 1.82 -0.03
C LEU A 260 -18.18 0.98 1.00
N ILE A 261 -18.04 1.48 2.24
CA ILE A 261 -17.35 0.73 3.31
C ILE A 261 -18.08 -0.57 3.63
N ARG A 262 -19.42 -0.56 3.71
CA ARG A 262 -20.22 -1.77 3.97
C ARG A 262 -20.08 -2.81 2.86
N LEU A 263 -19.83 -2.40 1.65
CA LEU A 263 -19.55 -3.27 0.50
C LEU A 263 -18.07 -3.73 0.44
N GLY A 264 -17.26 -3.35 1.40
CA GLY A 264 -15.83 -3.72 1.46
C GLY A 264 -14.91 -2.83 0.65
N GLY A 265 -15.39 -1.68 0.17
CA GLY A 265 -14.59 -0.67 -0.50
C GLY A 265 -13.88 0.27 0.47
N SER A 266 -13.19 1.26 -0.07
CA SER A 266 -12.58 2.37 0.67
C SER A 266 -13.27 3.70 0.35
N SER A 267 -13.13 4.68 1.23
CA SER A 267 -13.70 6.01 1.04
C SER A 267 -12.70 7.08 1.49
N PRO A 268 -12.64 8.23 0.80
CA PRO A 268 -11.83 9.36 1.27
C PRO A 268 -12.50 10.20 2.37
N ILE A 269 -13.69 9.86 2.82
CA ILE A 269 -14.48 10.67 3.75
C ILE A 269 -14.02 10.45 5.19
N LEU A 270 -13.58 11.52 5.84
CA LEU A 270 -13.01 11.50 7.19
C LEU A 270 -13.98 10.96 8.25
N ASP A 271 -15.26 11.28 8.15
CA ASP A 271 -16.26 10.90 9.15
C ASP A 271 -16.46 9.38 9.24
N ILE A 272 -16.20 8.64 8.16
CA ILE A 272 -16.18 7.16 8.15
C ILE A 272 -15.14 6.61 9.12
N TYR A 273 -13.95 7.21 9.14
CA TYR A 273 -12.83 6.78 9.99
C TYR A 273 -12.92 7.26 11.44
N ASN A 274 -13.82 8.20 11.72
CA ASN A 274 -14.07 8.71 13.08
C ASN A 274 -15.24 7.99 13.77
N ASP A 275 -16.08 7.26 13.04
CA ASP A 275 -17.22 6.55 13.62
C ASP A 275 -16.79 5.23 14.26
N PHE A 276 -16.82 5.18 15.61
CA PHE A 276 -16.47 3.98 16.38
C PHE A 276 -17.34 2.75 16.06
N LYS A 277 -18.56 2.93 15.57
CA LYS A 277 -19.41 1.81 15.16
C LYS A 277 -18.82 1.10 13.94
N ASN A 278 -18.18 1.83 13.07
CA ASN A 278 -17.47 1.24 11.93
C ASN A 278 -16.25 0.44 12.39
N HIS A 279 -15.54 0.85 13.43
CA HIS A 279 -14.34 0.17 13.89
C HIS A 279 -14.60 -1.23 14.47
N SER A 280 -15.78 -1.48 15.03
CA SER A 280 -16.15 -2.81 15.52
C SER A 280 -16.36 -3.84 14.38
N VAL A 281 -16.76 -3.37 13.21
CA VAL A 281 -16.98 -4.21 12.02
C VAL A 281 -15.73 -4.23 11.11
N PHE A 282 -15.05 -3.10 11.03
CA PHE A 282 -13.89 -2.87 10.16
C PHE A 282 -12.68 -2.44 11.01
N PRO A 283 -12.01 -3.37 11.71
CA PRO A 283 -10.99 -3.05 12.72
C PRO A 283 -9.79 -2.28 12.15
N TRP A 284 -9.57 -2.33 10.83
CA TRP A 284 -8.49 -1.62 10.17
C TRP A 284 -8.73 -0.13 9.92
N LEU A 285 -9.96 0.41 10.08
CA LEU A 285 -10.25 1.81 9.78
C LEU A 285 -9.44 2.79 10.65
N GLY A 286 -9.35 2.53 11.95
CA GLY A 286 -8.59 3.39 12.86
C GLY A 286 -7.09 3.45 12.50
N VAL A 287 -6.52 2.32 12.16
CA VAL A 287 -5.12 2.22 11.75
C VAL A 287 -4.89 2.81 10.36
N SER A 288 -5.82 2.60 9.44
CA SER A 288 -5.73 3.19 8.09
C SER A 288 -5.69 4.72 8.15
N LYS A 289 -6.49 5.35 9.03
CA LYS A 289 -6.44 6.80 9.23
C LYS A 289 -5.04 7.28 9.64
N LYS A 290 -4.44 6.63 10.64
CA LYS A 290 -3.07 6.95 11.09
C LYS A 290 -2.04 6.69 9.99
N SER A 291 -2.20 5.59 9.25
CA SER A 291 -1.30 5.24 8.15
C SER A 291 -1.37 6.25 7.01
N PHE A 292 -2.52 6.89 6.73
CA PHE A 292 -2.60 7.98 5.75
C PHE A 292 -1.75 9.20 6.15
N GLU A 293 -1.62 9.48 7.45
CA GLU A 293 -0.79 10.58 7.96
C GLU A 293 0.71 10.31 7.76
N LEU A 294 1.11 9.05 7.78
CA LEU A 294 2.50 8.60 7.60
C LEU A 294 2.83 8.24 6.14
N GLY A 295 1.79 8.05 5.33
CA GLY A 295 1.91 7.47 4.00
C GLY A 295 2.64 8.38 3.01
N ILE A 296 3.47 7.76 2.19
CA ILE A 296 4.18 8.42 1.08
C ILE A 296 3.91 7.71 -0.24
N ARG A 297 4.07 8.44 -1.34
CA ARG A 297 4.01 7.86 -2.68
C ARG A 297 5.01 8.54 -3.60
N GLY A 298 6.20 7.97 -3.65
CA GLY A 298 7.30 8.49 -4.47
C GLY A 298 7.91 9.79 -3.95
N VAL A 299 8.63 10.46 -4.82
CA VAL A 299 9.30 11.73 -4.56
C VAL A 299 8.38 12.90 -4.89
N ASP A 300 8.43 13.97 -4.12
CA ASP A 300 7.75 15.22 -4.47
C ASP A 300 8.31 15.75 -5.80
N PRO A 301 7.47 16.00 -6.82
CA PRO A 301 7.91 16.54 -8.11
C PRO A 301 8.61 17.89 -8.00
N ASN A 302 8.33 18.67 -6.95
CA ASN A 302 9.02 19.93 -6.71
C ASN A 302 10.49 19.73 -6.23
N ILE A 303 10.79 18.57 -5.67
CA ILE A 303 12.14 18.20 -5.23
C ILE A 303 12.90 17.55 -6.38
N ASN A 304 12.27 16.64 -7.10
CA ASN A 304 12.85 15.95 -8.25
C ASN A 304 11.83 15.83 -9.40
N PRO A 305 11.77 16.83 -10.30
CA PRO A 305 10.78 16.88 -11.38
C PRO A 305 10.93 15.77 -12.42
N ASP A 306 12.12 15.18 -12.53
CA ASP A 306 12.40 14.10 -13.50
C ASP A 306 12.12 12.71 -12.92
N PHE A 307 11.77 12.62 -11.63
CA PHE A 307 11.48 11.33 -11.00
C PHE A 307 10.17 10.73 -11.48
N SER A 308 10.24 9.50 -11.94
CA SER A 308 9.08 8.70 -12.31
C SER A 308 8.92 7.52 -11.34
N THR A 309 7.90 7.59 -10.46
CA THR A 309 7.56 6.51 -9.54
C THR A 309 7.38 5.18 -10.28
N THR A 310 6.71 5.20 -11.41
CA THR A 310 6.46 3.96 -12.19
C THR A 310 7.72 3.38 -12.79
N HIS A 311 8.66 4.22 -13.24
CA HIS A 311 9.94 3.76 -13.77
C HIS A 311 10.83 3.17 -12.67
N TYR A 312 10.89 3.85 -11.53
CA TYR A 312 11.60 3.38 -10.34
C TYR A 312 11.06 2.04 -9.83
N GLU A 313 9.74 1.91 -9.69
CA GLU A 313 9.08 0.68 -9.25
C GLU A 313 9.29 -0.46 -10.27
N PHE A 314 9.31 -0.15 -11.55
CA PHE A 314 9.58 -1.13 -12.60
C PHE A 314 11.00 -1.68 -12.50
N ALA A 315 11.99 -0.80 -12.41
CA ALA A 315 13.40 -1.18 -12.32
C ALA A 315 13.67 -2.02 -11.07
N LEU A 316 13.23 -1.52 -9.91
CA LEU A 316 13.37 -2.19 -8.63
C LEU A 316 12.65 -3.55 -8.63
N GLY A 317 11.42 -3.59 -9.10
CA GLY A 317 10.60 -4.80 -9.05
C GLY A 317 11.10 -5.93 -9.96
N ILE A 318 11.71 -5.64 -11.12
CA ILE A 318 12.38 -6.66 -11.94
C ILE A 318 13.50 -7.32 -11.11
N ALA A 319 14.34 -6.52 -10.49
CA ALA A 319 15.47 -7.00 -9.70
C ALA A 319 15.00 -7.85 -8.50
N LEU A 320 13.99 -7.38 -7.77
CA LEU A 320 13.42 -8.09 -6.62
C LEU A 320 12.81 -9.44 -7.01
N ARG A 321 12.16 -9.53 -8.14
CA ARG A 321 11.63 -10.81 -8.64
C ARG A 321 12.73 -11.82 -8.92
N ASN A 322 13.85 -11.38 -9.51
CA ASN A 322 15.03 -12.23 -9.72
C ASN A 322 15.68 -12.63 -8.37
N LEU A 323 15.76 -11.70 -7.41
CA LEU A 323 16.23 -11.98 -6.06
C LEU A 323 15.40 -13.07 -5.37
N ILE A 324 14.09 -12.93 -5.38
CA ILE A 324 13.16 -13.89 -4.74
C ILE A 324 13.15 -15.24 -5.46
N ALA A 325 13.31 -15.26 -6.77
CA ALA A 325 13.45 -16.50 -7.56
C ALA A 325 14.80 -17.19 -7.34
N GLY A 326 15.75 -16.56 -6.64
CA GLY A 326 17.11 -17.09 -6.43
C GLY A 326 18.00 -17.03 -7.66
N SER A 327 17.61 -16.28 -8.69
CA SER A 327 18.40 -16.08 -9.92
C SER A 327 19.37 -14.92 -9.85
N ALA A 328 19.34 -14.13 -8.76
CA ALA A 328 20.30 -13.06 -8.48
C ALA A 328 20.60 -13.00 -6.98
N SER A 329 21.83 -12.69 -6.63
CA SER A 329 22.22 -12.27 -5.28
C SER A 329 21.70 -10.86 -4.98
N PRO A 330 21.68 -10.41 -3.72
CA PRO A 330 21.32 -9.02 -3.38
C PRO A 330 22.16 -7.97 -4.12
N GLN A 331 23.46 -8.21 -4.29
CA GLN A 331 24.38 -7.33 -5.02
C GLN A 331 24.03 -7.27 -6.51
N GLU A 332 23.82 -8.44 -7.13
CA GLU A 332 23.43 -8.51 -8.55
C GLU A 332 22.05 -7.89 -8.79
N ALA A 333 21.11 -8.08 -7.85
CA ALA A 333 19.78 -7.46 -7.94
C ALA A 333 19.85 -5.93 -7.83
N ALA A 334 20.65 -5.38 -6.92
CA ALA A 334 20.85 -3.94 -6.78
C ALA A 334 21.48 -3.33 -8.06
N ALA A 335 22.53 -3.96 -8.58
CA ALA A 335 23.16 -3.55 -9.85
C ALA A 335 22.20 -3.66 -11.05
N MET A 336 21.39 -4.70 -11.11
CA MET A 336 20.34 -4.86 -12.13
C MET A 336 19.29 -3.75 -12.03
N ALA A 337 18.83 -3.42 -10.81
CA ALA A 337 17.86 -2.33 -10.59
C ALA A 337 18.42 -1.00 -11.10
N GLN A 338 19.68 -0.69 -10.78
CA GLN A 338 20.35 0.53 -11.25
C GLN A 338 20.45 0.54 -12.77
N ALA A 339 20.94 -0.53 -13.39
CA ALA A 339 21.08 -0.62 -14.84
C ALA A 339 19.75 -0.43 -15.60
N VAL A 340 18.65 -0.99 -15.07
CA VAL A 340 17.30 -0.80 -15.64
C VAL A 340 16.81 0.63 -15.42
N TYR A 341 17.10 1.23 -14.27
CA TYR A 341 16.71 2.60 -13.94
C TYR A 341 17.44 3.64 -14.80
N ASP A 342 18.72 3.44 -15.08
CA ASP A 342 19.54 4.31 -15.93
C ASP A 342 19.27 4.13 -17.43
N ALA A 343 18.66 3.01 -17.81
CA ALA A 343 18.29 2.81 -19.20
C ALA A 343 17.23 3.84 -19.63
N PRO A 344 17.31 4.35 -20.89
CA PRO A 344 16.29 5.24 -21.43
C PRO A 344 14.91 4.60 -21.21
N SER A 345 13.98 5.35 -20.60
CA SER A 345 12.64 4.85 -20.32
C SER A 345 12.03 4.24 -21.59
N VAL A 346 11.73 2.95 -21.53
CA VAL A 346 10.97 2.31 -22.62
C VAL A 346 9.64 3.04 -22.72
N PRO A 347 9.23 3.51 -23.91
CA PRO A 347 7.95 4.21 -24.06
C PRO A 347 6.83 3.37 -23.43
N ASN A 348 5.90 4.03 -22.75
CA ASN A 348 4.80 3.50 -21.91
C ASN A 348 3.81 2.55 -22.66
N HIS A 349 4.28 1.59 -23.45
CA HIS A 349 3.45 0.68 -24.23
C HIS A 349 3.36 -0.74 -23.65
N ILE A 350 3.90 -0.97 -22.44
CA ILE A 350 3.85 -2.30 -21.80
C ILE A 350 3.13 -2.17 -20.46
N PHE A 351 1.81 -1.91 -20.52
CA PHE A 351 0.90 -2.18 -19.40
C PHE A 351 -0.49 -2.47 -19.95
#